data_4ca4f206acf34a9efdb354f11ecadcba
#
_entry.id   4ca4f206acf34a9efdb354f11ecadcba
#
_cell.length_a   1.000
_cell.length_b   1.000
_cell.length_c   1.000
_cell.angle_alpha   90.00
_cell.angle_beta   90.00
_cell.angle_gamma   90.00
#
_symmetry.space_group_name_H-M   'P 1'
#
loop_
_entity.id
_entity.type
_entity.pdbx_description
1 polymer ?
#
loop_
_entity_poly.entity_id
_entity_poly.type
_entity_poly.pdbx_seq_one_letter_code
_entity_poly.pdbx_strand_id
1 'polypeptide(L)'
;MDSIASIGASSGGHAGIEIMDIEGNRGYSIHGHDHFPMMSVFKFPIALYFLDQADHGKITLDETLTIKKKDWEKTFSPMLNKYKEDTIRITIRDLLIAIIQVGDNVACDVLLARAGGPPIVNAYIHSLGIAEIDIVVTETQMAADPKTMYDNWCSPAAMNALLQLFYQGHILSATNTALLLQWMTGAITGPHRLKGLLPASTIVAHRTGTSGTSPDGLSVATNDVGIITLPNGHHLCLTVFIMDSQAGEATREGAIARVAQLAYDTMSAGK
;
A
#
# COMPACT_ATOMS: atom_id res chain seq x y z
N MET A 1 -11.77 -27.96 0.40
CA MET A 1 -11.46 -26.58 0.86
C MET A 1 -10.40 -26.03 -0.07
N ASP A 2 -10.65 -24.88 -0.64
CA ASP A 2 -9.65 -24.21 -1.47
C ASP A 2 -8.45 -23.83 -0.58
N SER A 3 -7.25 -24.14 -1.03
CA SER A 3 -6.02 -23.68 -0.37
C SER A 3 -5.72 -22.24 -0.78
N ILE A 4 -4.93 -21.51 0.03
CA ILE A 4 -4.47 -20.15 -0.33
C ILE A 4 -3.79 -20.15 -1.71
N ALA A 5 -3.00 -21.18 -2.03
CA ALA A 5 -2.36 -21.34 -3.31
C ALA A 5 -3.36 -21.46 -4.47
N SER A 6 -4.42 -22.27 -4.30
CA SER A 6 -5.49 -22.43 -5.29
C SER A 6 -6.26 -21.12 -5.52
N ILE A 7 -6.53 -20.38 -4.45
CA ILE A 7 -7.19 -19.07 -4.52
C ILE A 7 -6.29 -18.06 -5.27
N GLY A 8 -4.99 -18.00 -4.94
CA GLY A 8 -4.03 -17.16 -5.65
C GLY A 8 -3.99 -17.45 -7.14
N ALA A 9 -3.90 -18.73 -7.52
CA ALA A 9 -3.91 -19.17 -8.91
C ALA A 9 -5.21 -18.77 -9.66
N SER A 10 -6.34 -18.67 -8.96
CA SER A 10 -7.63 -18.26 -9.56
C SER A 10 -7.68 -16.78 -9.95
N SER A 11 -6.67 -15.98 -9.59
CA SER A 11 -6.55 -14.57 -9.98
C SER A 11 -6.28 -14.36 -11.47
N GLY A 12 -5.91 -15.41 -12.19
CA GLY A 12 -5.55 -15.34 -13.61
C GLY A 12 -4.23 -14.64 -13.93
N GLY A 13 -3.42 -14.39 -12.91
CA GLY A 13 -2.08 -13.81 -12.99
C GLY A 13 -1.09 -14.50 -12.06
N HIS A 14 0.12 -13.95 -11.94
CA HIS A 14 1.09 -14.40 -10.94
C HIS A 14 0.75 -13.76 -9.59
N ALA A 15 0.47 -14.58 -8.57
CA ALA A 15 0.09 -14.13 -7.24
C ALA A 15 1.18 -14.38 -6.21
N GLY A 16 1.59 -13.32 -5.51
CA GLY A 16 2.48 -13.37 -4.36
C GLY A 16 1.70 -13.07 -3.08
N ILE A 17 1.84 -13.92 -2.08
CA ILE A 17 1.07 -13.85 -0.84
C ILE A 17 1.99 -14.06 0.35
N GLU A 18 1.92 -13.16 1.32
CA GLU A 18 2.59 -13.30 2.60
C GLU A 18 1.61 -13.01 3.72
N ILE A 19 1.52 -13.93 4.69
CA ILE A 19 0.61 -13.88 5.82
C ILE A 19 1.40 -14.07 7.10
N MET A 20 1.18 -13.24 8.12
CA MET A 20 1.79 -13.39 9.43
C MET A 20 0.82 -12.98 10.54
N ASP A 21 0.48 -13.91 11.42
CA ASP A 21 -0.13 -13.64 12.72
C ASP A 21 1.00 -13.18 13.66
N ILE A 22 1.01 -11.88 13.98
CA ILE A 22 2.13 -11.23 14.69
C ILE A 22 2.31 -11.83 16.08
N GLU A 23 1.23 -11.94 16.84
CA GLU A 23 1.26 -12.44 18.22
C GLU A 23 1.38 -13.97 18.27
N GLY A 24 0.77 -14.66 17.32
CA GLY A 24 0.81 -16.11 17.21
C GLY A 24 2.09 -16.66 16.58
N ASN A 25 2.90 -15.81 15.96
CA ASN A 25 4.13 -16.15 15.22
C ASN A 25 3.90 -17.31 14.23
N ARG A 26 2.79 -17.25 13.48
CA ARG A 26 2.39 -18.24 12.47
C ARG A 26 2.22 -17.54 11.14
N GLY A 27 2.84 -18.06 10.11
CA GLY A 27 2.82 -17.45 8.78
C GLY A 27 2.63 -18.46 7.65
N TYR A 28 2.35 -17.91 6.47
CA TYR A 28 2.24 -18.67 5.23
C TYR A 28 2.69 -17.80 4.06
N SER A 29 3.51 -18.38 3.18
CA SER A 29 4.12 -17.68 2.07
C SER A 29 3.90 -18.41 0.75
N ILE A 30 3.58 -17.67 -0.29
CA ILE A 30 3.55 -18.13 -1.70
C ILE A 30 4.27 -17.08 -2.53
N HIS A 31 5.29 -17.48 -3.29
CA HIS A 31 6.12 -16.58 -4.09
C HIS A 31 6.58 -15.35 -3.28
N GLY A 32 6.91 -15.59 -1.99
CA GLY A 32 7.19 -14.53 -1.01
C GLY A 32 8.39 -13.66 -1.35
N HIS A 33 9.32 -14.14 -2.19
CA HIS A 33 10.55 -13.44 -2.60
C HIS A 33 10.54 -13.04 -4.09
N ASP A 34 9.44 -13.26 -4.82
CA ASP A 34 9.32 -12.79 -6.19
C ASP A 34 9.06 -11.28 -6.21
N HIS A 35 9.45 -10.64 -7.30
CA HIS A 35 9.30 -9.19 -7.47
C HIS A 35 7.94 -8.85 -8.09
N PHE A 36 7.16 -8.03 -7.40
CA PHE A 36 5.85 -7.58 -7.82
C PHE A 36 5.79 -6.05 -7.97
N PRO A 37 5.22 -5.52 -9.07
CA PRO A 37 5.02 -4.08 -9.20
C PRO A 37 4.05 -3.58 -8.13
N MET A 38 4.52 -2.63 -7.31
CA MET A 38 3.76 -2.14 -6.16
C MET A 38 2.55 -1.30 -6.54
N MET A 39 2.64 -0.56 -7.65
CA MET A 39 1.73 0.54 -7.91
C MET A 39 1.57 1.40 -6.64
N SER A 40 0.41 1.96 -6.40
CA SER A 40 0.18 2.84 -5.25
C SER A 40 0.44 2.23 -3.85
N VAL A 41 0.84 0.96 -3.71
CA VAL A 41 1.30 0.41 -2.42
C VAL A 41 2.55 1.16 -1.94
N PHE A 42 3.41 1.65 -2.85
CA PHE A 42 4.63 2.40 -2.48
C PHE A 42 4.35 3.72 -1.74
N LYS A 43 3.11 4.19 -1.69
CA LYS A 43 2.69 5.34 -0.88
C LYS A 43 2.76 5.07 0.63
N PHE A 44 2.68 3.80 1.05
CA PHE A 44 2.88 3.43 2.45
C PHE A 44 4.34 3.66 2.91
N PRO A 45 5.38 3.19 2.22
CA PRO A 45 6.76 3.59 2.50
C PRO A 45 7.02 5.10 2.53
N ILE A 46 6.38 5.86 1.63
CA ILE A 46 6.50 7.33 1.64
C ILE A 46 5.93 7.91 2.93
N ALA A 47 4.77 7.43 3.38
CA ALA A 47 4.16 7.90 4.62
C ALA A 47 5.03 7.56 5.84
N LEU A 48 5.64 6.36 5.88
CA LEU A 48 6.59 5.98 6.92
C LEU A 48 7.77 6.95 6.98
N TYR A 49 8.39 7.25 5.83
CA TYR A 49 9.51 8.20 5.75
C TYR A 49 9.14 9.56 6.35
N PHE A 50 8.03 10.16 5.93
CA PHE A 50 7.64 11.49 6.41
C PHE A 50 7.31 11.50 7.90
N LEU A 51 6.63 10.49 8.41
CA LEU A 51 6.30 10.39 9.83
C LEU A 51 7.55 10.16 10.68
N ASP A 52 8.51 9.39 10.21
CA ASP A 52 9.81 9.22 10.86
C ASP A 52 10.60 10.56 10.89
N GLN A 53 10.63 11.30 9.76
CA GLN A 53 11.27 12.60 9.74
C GLN A 53 10.60 13.60 10.71
N ALA A 54 9.28 13.49 10.92
CA ALA A 54 8.55 14.30 11.90
C ALA A 54 8.88 13.86 13.34
N ASP A 55 8.97 12.56 13.63
CA ASP A 55 9.38 12.04 14.94
C ASP A 55 10.79 12.51 15.33
N HIS A 56 11.68 12.67 14.35
CA HIS A 56 13.03 13.19 14.55
C HIS A 56 13.14 14.73 14.50
N GLY A 57 12.02 15.45 14.38
CA GLY A 57 11.99 16.92 14.38
C GLY A 57 12.62 17.57 13.14
N LYS A 58 12.85 16.82 12.05
CA LYS A 58 13.42 17.34 10.81
C LYS A 58 12.40 18.06 9.94
N ILE A 59 11.12 17.74 10.10
CA ILE A 59 9.97 18.40 9.46
C ILE A 59 8.86 18.55 10.48
N THR A 60 7.85 19.36 10.15
CA THR A 60 6.56 19.35 10.86
C THR A 60 5.45 18.92 9.91
N LEU A 61 4.48 18.16 10.42
CA LEU A 61 3.34 17.74 9.59
C LEU A 61 2.47 18.93 9.16
N ASP A 62 2.56 20.05 9.86
CA ASP A 62 1.86 21.30 9.57
C ASP A 62 2.64 22.21 8.61
N GLU A 63 3.85 21.82 8.18
CA GLU A 63 4.57 22.46 7.08
C GLU A 63 3.69 22.49 5.84
N THR A 64 3.58 23.69 5.22
CA THR A 64 2.71 23.91 4.07
C THR A 64 3.52 23.95 2.78
N LEU A 65 3.14 23.14 1.80
CA LEU A 65 3.70 23.12 0.45
C LEU A 65 2.76 23.86 -0.52
N THR A 66 3.35 24.44 -1.56
CA THR A 66 2.61 25.16 -2.61
C THR A 66 2.55 24.31 -3.87
N ILE A 67 1.35 24.06 -4.37
CA ILE A 67 1.08 23.28 -5.58
C ILE A 67 0.42 24.19 -6.61
N LYS A 68 0.99 24.23 -7.81
CA LYS A 68 0.38 24.90 -8.98
C LYS A 68 -0.29 23.84 -9.83
N LYS A 69 -1.61 23.90 -10.00
CA LYS A 69 -2.40 22.87 -10.72
C LYS A 69 -1.88 22.60 -12.13
N LYS A 70 -1.49 23.64 -12.87
CA LYS A 70 -0.98 23.51 -14.24
C LYS A 70 0.21 22.56 -14.39
N ASP A 71 0.98 22.34 -13.30
CA ASP A 71 2.16 21.49 -13.33
C ASP A 71 1.78 19.99 -13.19
N TRP A 72 0.49 19.67 -12.86
CA TRP A 72 0.06 18.34 -12.47
C TRP A 72 -1.24 17.84 -13.15
N GLU A 73 -1.76 18.52 -14.16
CA GLU A 73 -3.09 18.28 -14.75
C GLU A 73 -3.32 16.89 -15.35
N LYS A 74 -2.27 16.09 -15.55
CA LYS A 74 -2.35 14.81 -16.29
C LYS A 74 -2.39 13.57 -15.42
N THR A 75 -2.44 13.70 -14.09
CA THR A 75 -2.41 12.55 -13.17
C THR A 75 -3.69 12.47 -12.33
N PHE A 76 -4.02 11.26 -11.86
CA PHE A 76 -5.16 11.04 -10.96
C PHE A 76 -4.96 11.81 -9.64
N SER A 77 -5.77 12.83 -9.41
CA SER A 77 -5.72 13.63 -8.18
C SER A 77 -7.11 14.10 -7.72
N PRO A 78 -7.83 13.28 -6.95
CA PRO A 78 -9.06 13.69 -6.30
C PRO A 78 -8.89 14.91 -5.38
N MET A 79 -7.68 15.09 -4.81
CA MET A 79 -7.35 16.23 -3.97
C MET A 79 -7.46 17.55 -4.75
N LEU A 80 -6.84 17.63 -5.94
CA LEU A 80 -6.88 18.87 -6.74
C LEU A 80 -8.30 19.30 -7.12
N ASN A 81 -9.21 18.35 -7.26
CA ASN A 81 -10.61 18.63 -7.60
C ASN A 81 -11.39 19.36 -6.48
N LYS A 82 -10.88 19.34 -5.24
CA LYS A 82 -11.47 20.02 -4.09
C LYS A 82 -11.21 21.53 -4.05
N TYR A 83 -10.20 22.00 -4.79
CA TYR A 83 -9.78 23.40 -4.80
C TYR A 83 -10.19 24.06 -6.11
N LYS A 84 -10.62 25.32 -6.05
CA LYS A 84 -10.95 26.12 -7.24
C LYS A 84 -9.73 26.92 -7.75
N GLU A 85 -8.83 27.25 -6.86
CA GLU A 85 -7.65 28.08 -7.10
C GLU A 85 -6.62 27.32 -7.95
N ASP A 86 -5.89 28.03 -8.80
CA ASP A 86 -4.79 27.49 -9.62
C ASP A 86 -3.54 27.17 -8.80
N THR A 87 -3.38 27.86 -7.67
CA THR A 87 -2.29 27.65 -6.72
C THR A 87 -2.89 27.38 -5.34
N ILE A 88 -2.57 26.22 -4.79
CA ILE A 88 -3.06 25.80 -3.48
C ILE A 88 -1.89 25.67 -2.50
N ARG A 89 -2.19 25.89 -1.22
CA ARG A 89 -1.29 25.61 -0.11
C ARG A 89 -1.90 24.50 0.71
N ILE A 90 -1.12 23.45 0.95
CA ILE A 90 -1.60 22.25 1.62
C ILE A 90 -0.53 21.73 2.58
N THR A 91 -0.92 21.22 3.73
CA THR A 91 0.01 20.69 4.72
C THR A 91 0.58 19.33 4.30
N ILE A 92 1.76 18.97 4.80
CA ILE A 92 2.32 17.61 4.65
C ILE A 92 1.33 16.59 5.20
N ARG A 93 0.68 16.87 6.32
CA ARG A 93 -0.38 16.03 6.92
C ARG A 93 -1.48 15.71 5.92
N ASP A 94 -2.05 16.73 5.28
CA ASP A 94 -3.15 16.55 4.33
C ASP A 94 -2.72 15.81 3.06
N LEU A 95 -1.47 16.02 2.62
CA LEU A 95 -0.88 15.26 1.52
C LEU A 95 -0.72 13.78 1.89
N LEU A 96 -0.25 13.47 3.11
CA LEU A 96 -0.14 12.09 3.60
C LEU A 96 -1.50 11.41 3.70
N ILE A 97 -2.52 12.11 4.20
CA ILE A 97 -3.90 11.63 4.20
C ILE A 97 -4.38 11.34 2.77
N ALA A 98 -4.11 12.26 1.84
CA ALA A 98 -4.51 12.10 0.45
C ALA A 98 -3.87 10.88 -0.22
N ILE A 99 -2.57 10.62 -0.01
CA ILE A 99 -1.91 9.45 -0.58
C ILE A 99 -2.38 8.15 0.04
N ILE A 100 -2.66 8.12 1.34
CA ILE A 100 -3.05 6.89 2.04
C ILE A 100 -4.52 6.57 1.85
N GLN A 101 -5.43 7.54 2.04
CA GLN A 101 -6.87 7.26 2.03
C GLN A 101 -7.48 7.17 0.63
N VAL A 102 -7.08 8.07 -0.27
CA VAL A 102 -7.68 8.16 -1.61
C VAL A 102 -6.73 7.80 -2.75
N GLY A 103 -5.44 7.69 -2.48
CA GLY A 103 -4.46 7.28 -3.48
C GLY A 103 -4.02 8.39 -4.44
N ASP A 104 -4.04 9.64 -4.01
CA ASP A 104 -3.74 10.81 -4.82
C ASP A 104 -2.31 10.78 -5.38
N ASN A 105 -2.16 10.88 -6.70
CA ASN A 105 -0.87 10.78 -7.37
C ASN A 105 -0.09 12.09 -7.32
N VAL A 106 -0.79 13.22 -7.41
CA VAL A 106 -0.15 14.54 -7.30
C VAL A 106 0.41 14.74 -5.89
N ALA A 107 -0.37 14.41 -4.86
CA ALA A 107 0.11 14.46 -3.48
C ALA A 107 1.35 13.56 -3.28
N CYS A 108 1.38 12.38 -3.92
CA CYS A 108 2.51 11.47 -3.89
C CYS A 108 3.77 12.11 -4.48
N ASP A 109 3.68 12.64 -5.69
CA ASP A 109 4.83 13.23 -6.38
C ASP A 109 5.33 14.52 -5.73
N VAL A 110 4.42 15.32 -5.14
CA VAL A 110 4.78 16.49 -4.33
C VAL A 110 5.57 16.09 -3.09
N LEU A 111 5.14 15.03 -2.40
CA LEU A 111 5.88 14.49 -1.26
C LEU A 111 7.24 13.93 -1.69
N LEU A 112 7.30 13.15 -2.77
CA LEU A 112 8.58 12.66 -3.29
C LEU A 112 9.54 13.81 -3.64
N ALA A 113 9.05 14.85 -4.33
CA ALA A 113 9.86 16.03 -4.61
C ALA A 113 10.36 16.73 -3.33
N ARG A 114 9.51 16.86 -2.29
CA ARG A 114 9.89 17.42 -0.97
C ARG A 114 10.92 16.54 -0.25
N ALA A 115 10.87 15.22 -0.42
CA ALA A 115 11.84 14.29 0.15
C ALA A 115 13.22 14.37 -0.54
N GLY A 116 13.29 14.86 -1.78
CA GLY A 116 14.50 14.85 -2.61
C GLY A 116 14.49 13.74 -3.68
N GLY A 117 13.33 13.16 -3.95
CA GLY A 117 13.08 12.13 -4.95
C GLY A 117 12.91 10.71 -4.41
N PRO A 118 12.45 9.79 -5.27
CA PRO A 118 12.27 8.38 -4.90
C PRO A 118 13.49 7.71 -4.26
N PRO A 119 14.75 7.96 -4.70
CA PRO A 119 15.94 7.31 -4.11
C PRO A 119 16.12 7.60 -2.62
N ILE A 120 15.64 8.74 -2.12
CA ILE A 120 15.77 9.09 -0.69
C ILE A 120 14.83 8.20 0.14
N VAL A 121 13.59 7.99 -0.32
CA VAL A 121 12.64 7.08 0.34
C VAL A 121 13.14 5.64 0.24
N ASN A 122 13.66 5.24 -0.92
CA ASN A 122 14.24 3.91 -1.12
C ASN A 122 15.39 3.62 -0.13
N ALA A 123 16.36 4.53 -0.04
CA ALA A 123 17.49 4.42 0.88
C ALA A 123 17.03 4.35 2.34
N TYR A 124 15.98 5.09 2.70
CA TYR A 124 15.40 5.03 4.04
C TYR A 124 14.83 3.65 4.33
N ILE A 125 14.03 3.07 3.44
CA ILE A 125 13.46 1.73 3.64
C ILE A 125 14.55 0.66 3.73
N HIS A 126 15.59 0.75 2.89
CA HIS A 126 16.75 -0.14 2.98
C HIS A 126 17.48 0.00 4.34
N SER A 127 17.54 1.21 4.91
CA SER A 127 18.15 1.43 6.24
C SER A 127 17.40 0.75 7.39
N LEU A 128 16.11 0.40 7.18
CA LEU A 128 15.31 -0.39 8.11
C LEU A 128 15.59 -1.91 8.00
N GLY A 129 16.48 -2.33 7.11
CA GLY A 129 16.80 -3.74 6.86
C GLY A 129 15.88 -4.42 5.82
N ILE A 130 15.00 -3.66 5.15
CA ILE A 130 14.12 -4.16 4.10
C ILE A 130 14.82 -4.00 2.75
N ALA A 131 15.35 -5.10 2.19
CA ALA A 131 16.19 -5.07 0.99
C ALA A 131 15.43 -5.39 -0.32
N GLU A 132 14.38 -6.24 -0.24
CA GLU A 132 13.63 -6.68 -1.44
C GLU A 132 12.49 -5.71 -1.80
N ILE A 133 12.84 -4.44 -1.96
CA ILE A 133 11.95 -3.35 -2.37
C ILE A 133 12.77 -2.31 -3.12
N ASP A 134 12.22 -1.78 -4.23
CA ASP A 134 12.78 -0.63 -4.93
C ASP A 134 11.70 0.41 -5.22
N ILE A 135 12.04 1.67 -4.91
CA ILE A 135 11.22 2.86 -5.19
C ILE A 135 12.08 3.82 -6.01
N VAL A 136 11.91 3.83 -7.33
CA VAL A 136 12.82 4.50 -8.26
C VAL A 136 12.13 5.49 -9.19
N VAL A 137 10.81 5.35 -9.40
CA VAL A 137 10.02 6.23 -10.29
C VAL A 137 8.87 6.90 -9.55
N THR A 138 8.44 8.05 -10.09
CA THR A 138 7.27 8.81 -9.61
C THR A 138 5.99 8.33 -10.29
N GLU A 139 4.82 8.76 -9.79
CA GLU A 139 3.52 8.51 -10.44
C GLU A 139 3.46 9.14 -11.84
N THR A 140 4.02 10.35 -12.01
CA THR A 140 4.11 11.02 -13.32
C THR A 140 4.94 10.21 -14.31
N GLN A 141 6.06 9.62 -13.88
CA GLN A 141 6.89 8.76 -14.74
C GLN A 141 6.16 7.48 -15.14
N MET A 142 5.49 6.81 -14.20
CA MET A 142 4.68 5.61 -14.50
C MET A 142 3.52 5.91 -15.46
N ALA A 143 2.90 7.08 -15.34
CA ALA A 143 1.84 7.50 -16.26
C ALA A 143 2.36 7.82 -17.68
N ALA A 144 3.59 8.31 -17.80
CA ALA A 144 4.22 8.66 -19.07
C ALA A 144 4.72 7.43 -19.83
N ASP A 145 5.27 6.44 -19.14
CA ASP A 145 5.73 5.17 -19.73
C ASP A 145 5.24 3.97 -18.87
N PRO A 146 4.21 3.23 -19.35
CA PRO A 146 3.68 2.08 -18.62
C PRO A 146 4.69 0.97 -18.32
N LYS A 147 5.82 0.89 -19.03
CA LYS A 147 6.87 -0.08 -18.74
C LYS A 147 7.53 0.16 -17.40
N THR A 148 7.59 1.42 -16.96
CA THR A 148 8.17 1.80 -15.67
C THR A 148 7.30 1.41 -14.46
N MET A 149 6.08 0.89 -14.68
CA MET A 149 5.24 0.36 -13.61
C MET A 149 5.91 -0.79 -12.83
N TYR A 150 6.83 -1.52 -13.49
CA TYR A 150 7.59 -2.62 -12.88
C TYR A 150 8.83 -2.15 -12.10
N ASP A 151 9.24 -0.88 -12.26
CA ASP A 151 10.46 -0.35 -11.64
C ASP A 151 10.27 -0.08 -10.13
N ASN A 152 9.03 0.25 -9.70
CA ASN A 152 8.68 0.28 -8.28
C ASN A 152 8.14 -1.09 -7.87
N TRP A 153 9.00 -1.95 -7.33
CA TRP A 153 8.64 -3.32 -6.98
C TRP A 153 8.92 -3.66 -5.51
N CYS A 154 8.26 -4.69 -5.02
CA CYS A 154 8.51 -5.26 -3.70
C CYS A 154 8.22 -6.76 -3.69
N SER A 155 8.94 -7.52 -2.87
CA SER A 155 8.53 -8.89 -2.57
C SER A 155 7.43 -8.91 -1.50
N PRO A 156 6.51 -9.90 -1.53
CA PRO A 156 5.50 -10.05 -0.47
C PRO A 156 6.11 -10.14 0.94
N ALA A 157 7.20 -10.88 1.09
CA ALA A 157 7.90 -11.05 2.37
C ALA A 157 8.46 -9.73 2.89
N ALA A 158 9.08 -8.91 2.01
CA ALA A 158 9.61 -7.61 2.39
C ALA A 158 8.51 -6.62 2.80
N MET A 159 7.41 -6.57 2.07
CA MET A 159 6.27 -5.72 2.43
C MET A 159 5.66 -6.15 3.77
N ASN A 160 5.52 -7.44 3.98
CA ASN A 160 4.96 -7.96 5.23
C ASN A 160 5.90 -7.70 6.42
N ALA A 161 7.22 -7.83 6.23
CA ALA A 161 8.22 -7.45 7.25
C ALA A 161 8.15 -5.95 7.58
N LEU A 162 7.97 -5.08 6.57
CA LEU A 162 7.80 -3.64 6.78
C LEU A 162 6.52 -3.32 7.57
N LEU A 163 5.40 -3.98 7.26
CA LEU A 163 4.14 -3.85 8.01
C LEU A 163 4.32 -4.29 9.47
N GLN A 164 5.04 -5.38 9.73
CA GLN A 164 5.31 -5.87 11.08
C GLN A 164 6.16 -4.88 11.89
N LEU A 165 7.29 -4.41 11.32
CA LEU A 165 8.15 -3.42 11.97
C LEU A 165 7.36 -2.14 12.31
N PHE A 166 6.50 -1.69 11.38
CA PHE A 166 5.63 -0.55 11.61
C PHE A 166 4.65 -0.80 12.75
N TYR A 167 3.91 -1.89 12.70
CA TYR A 167 2.88 -2.21 13.70
C TYR A 167 3.46 -2.39 15.10
N GLN A 168 4.61 -3.03 15.21
CA GLN A 168 5.32 -3.27 16.49
C GLN A 168 5.98 -2.00 17.06
N GLY A 169 5.88 -0.86 16.38
CA GLY A 169 6.44 0.42 16.85
C GLY A 169 7.96 0.51 16.76
N HIS A 170 8.58 -0.28 15.87
CA HIS A 170 10.02 -0.25 15.68
C HIS A 170 10.50 0.86 14.72
N ILE A 171 9.57 1.55 14.05
CA ILE A 171 9.87 2.59 13.06
C ILE A 171 9.45 3.98 13.56
N LEU A 172 8.24 4.10 14.08
CA LEU A 172 7.62 5.39 14.45
C LEU A 172 7.35 5.46 15.95
N SER A 173 7.20 6.70 16.47
CA SER A 173 6.63 6.92 17.79
C SER A 173 5.22 6.32 17.89
N ALA A 174 4.77 6.01 19.12
CA ALA A 174 3.42 5.50 19.34
C ALA A 174 2.33 6.42 18.78
N THR A 175 2.53 7.74 18.82
CA THR A 175 1.61 8.74 18.27
C THR A 175 1.52 8.63 16.75
N ASN A 176 2.63 8.58 16.03
CA ASN A 176 2.65 8.51 14.57
C ASN A 176 2.30 7.12 14.05
N THR A 177 2.60 6.05 14.79
CA THR A 177 2.08 4.70 14.50
C THR A 177 0.55 4.68 14.53
N ALA A 178 -0.06 5.19 15.61
CA ALA A 178 -1.51 5.27 15.73
C ALA A 178 -2.14 6.15 14.63
N LEU A 179 -1.49 7.26 14.29
CA LEU A 179 -1.94 8.17 13.24
C LEU A 179 -1.97 7.49 11.85
N LEU A 180 -0.90 6.79 11.48
CA LEU A 180 -0.84 6.09 10.19
C LEU A 180 -1.82 4.91 10.15
N LEU A 181 -1.97 4.14 11.23
CA LEU A 181 -3.01 3.10 11.34
C LEU A 181 -4.41 3.68 11.15
N GLN A 182 -4.70 4.83 11.75
CA GLN A 182 -5.98 5.52 11.57
C GLN A 182 -6.20 5.91 10.10
N TRP A 183 -5.20 6.47 9.43
CA TRP A 183 -5.31 6.84 8.01
C TRP A 183 -5.51 5.60 7.12
N MET A 184 -4.76 4.52 7.35
CA MET A 184 -4.90 3.27 6.61
C MET A 184 -6.28 2.61 6.85
N THR A 185 -6.82 2.69 8.06
CA THR A 185 -8.19 2.19 8.36
C THR A 185 -9.26 3.00 7.63
N GLY A 186 -9.02 4.31 7.46
CA GLY A 186 -9.88 5.22 6.70
C GLY A 186 -9.72 5.13 5.17
N ALA A 187 -8.89 4.22 4.65
CA ALA A 187 -8.72 4.06 3.21
C ALA A 187 -10.01 3.62 2.52
N ILE A 188 -10.37 4.33 1.44
CA ILE A 188 -11.60 4.09 0.68
C ILE A 188 -11.36 3.30 -0.61
N THR A 189 -10.11 3.05 -0.97
CA THR A 189 -9.73 2.29 -2.17
C THR A 189 -9.84 0.79 -1.94
N GLY A 190 -10.18 0.01 -2.97
CA GLY A 190 -10.25 -1.46 -2.94
C GLY A 190 -11.23 -2.05 -1.91
N PRO A 191 -12.49 -1.58 -1.85
CA PRO A 191 -13.46 -2.07 -0.85
C PRO A 191 -13.76 -3.58 -1.00
N HIS A 192 -13.48 -4.16 -2.17
CA HIS A 192 -13.71 -5.56 -2.49
C HIS A 192 -12.46 -6.43 -2.39
N ARG A 193 -11.32 -5.88 -1.89
CA ARG A 193 -10.05 -6.60 -1.69
C ARG A 193 -9.97 -7.15 -0.26
N LEU A 194 -8.95 -6.81 0.54
CA LEU A 194 -8.81 -7.37 1.90
C LEU A 194 -10.08 -7.26 2.76
N LYS A 195 -10.84 -6.17 2.61
CA LYS A 195 -12.11 -5.96 3.33
C LYS A 195 -13.28 -6.77 2.77
N GLY A 196 -13.22 -7.22 1.52
CA GLY A 196 -14.37 -7.58 0.69
C GLY A 196 -15.25 -8.71 1.22
N LEU A 197 -14.68 -9.67 1.96
CA LEU A 197 -15.40 -10.83 2.52
C LEU A 197 -15.25 -10.95 4.04
N LEU A 198 -14.62 -9.98 4.70
CA LEU A 198 -14.52 -9.95 6.15
C LEU A 198 -15.80 -9.41 6.80
N PRO A 199 -16.09 -9.77 8.06
CA PRO A 199 -17.18 -9.15 8.81
C PRO A 199 -17.09 -7.62 8.79
N ALA A 200 -18.20 -6.92 8.63
CA ALA A 200 -18.25 -5.46 8.48
C ALA A 200 -17.63 -4.68 9.66
N SER A 201 -17.56 -5.30 10.83
CA SER A 201 -16.95 -4.72 12.05
C SER A 201 -15.44 -4.96 12.13
N THR A 202 -14.84 -5.70 11.18
CA THR A 202 -13.41 -5.99 11.21
C THR A 202 -12.60 -4.72 10.92
N ILE A 203 -11.64 -4.41 11.79
CA ILE A 203 -10.72 -3.31 11.57
C ILE A 203 -9.64 -3.77 10.60
N VAL A 204 -9.53 -3.07 9.46
CA VAL A 204 -8.55 -3.33 8.41
C VAL A 204 -7.83 -2.03 8.08
N ALA A 205 -6.59 -1.91 8.47
CA ALA A 205 -5.70 -0.83 8.08
C ALA A 205 -4.94 -1.29 6.82
N HIS A 206 -5.21 -0.68 5.64
CA HIS A 206 -4.66 -1.19 4.39
C HIS A 206 -4.28 -0.12 3.37
N ARG A 207 -3.50 -0.53 2.35
CA ARG A 207 -3.14 0.28 1.20
C ARG A 207 -3.14 -0.56 -0.09
N THR A 208 -3.89 -0.12 -1.10
CA THR A 208 -4.04 -0.80 -2.39
C THR A 208 -3.08 -0.27 -3.45
N GLY A 209 -2.81 -1.10 -4.47
CA GLY A 209 -2.14 -0.71 -5.70
C GLY A 209 -2.89 -1.24 -6.92
N THR A 210 -3.03 -0.43 -7.97
CA THR A 210 -3.78 -0.80 -9.18
C THR A 210 -3.17 -0.12 -10.40
N SER A 211 -2.91 -0.90 -11.44
CA SER A 211 -2.43 -0.38 -12.73
C SER A 211 -3.55 0.07 -13.68
N GLY A 212 -4.80 -0.32 -13.39
CA GLY A 212 -5.83 -0.36 -14.41
C GLY A 212 -5.71 -1.60 -15.31
N THR A 213 -6.47 -1.61 -16.41
CA THR A 213 -6.43 -2.67 -17.42
C THR A 213 -6.16 -2.05 -18.78
N SER A 214 -5.15 -2.55 -19.47
CA SER A 214 -4.75 -2.09 -20.80
C SER A 214 -5.77 -2.53 -21.89
N PRO A 215 -5.71 -1.95 -23.10
CA PRO A 215 -6.64 -2.29 -24.19
C PRO A 215 -6.62 -3.77 -24.61
N ASP A 216 -5.50 -4.47 -24.41
CA ASP A 216 -5.32 -5.90 -24.67
C ASP A 216 -5.78 -6.80 -23.49
N GLY A 217 -6.36 -6.18 -22.44
CA GLY A 217 -6.94 -6.88 -21.30
C GLY A 217 -5.96 -7.18 -20.17
N LEU A 218 -4.70 -6.77 -20.27
CA LEU A 218 -3.69 -7.01 -19.25
C LEU A 218 -3.84 -5.99 -18.08
N SER A 219 -3.86 -6.49 -16.86
CA SER A 219 -3.64 -5.71 -15.63
C SER A 219 -2.26 -6.04 -15.08
N VAL A 220 -1.36 -5.05 -15.09
CA VAL A 220 0.01 -5.18 -14.58
C VAL A 220 -0.01 -5.49 -13.07
N ALA A 221 -0.91 -4.84 -12.31
CA ALA A 221 -1.00 -5.08 -10.88
C ALA A 221 -2.40 -4.85 -10.30
N THR A 222 -2.80 -5.75 -9.41
CA THR A 222 -3.95 -5.60 -8.49
C THR A 222 -3.50 -6.07 -7.12
N ASN A 223 -3.26 -5.13 -6.22
CA ASN A 223 -2.58 -5.36 -4.95
C ASN A 223 -3.38 -4.85 -3.76
N ASP A 224 -3.23 -5.51 -2.61
CA ASP A 224 -3.64 -4.95 -1.32
C ASP A 224 -2.73 -5.48 -0.21
N VAL A 225 -2.32 -4.59 0.69
CA VAL A 225 -1.45 -4.92 1.82
C VAL A 225 -1.98 -4.25 3.07
N GLY A 226 -1.91 -4.91 4.22
CA GLY A 226 -2.43 -4.29 5.43
C GLY A 226 -2.37 -5.15 6.68
N ILE A 227 -3.00 -4.60 7.71
CA ILE A 227 -3.09 -5.20 9.05
C ILE A 227 -4.56 -5.38 9.39
N ILE A 228 -4.94 -6.61 9.73
CA ILE A 228 -6.30 -7.00 10.07
C ILE A 228 -6.35 -7.36 11.56
N THR A 229 -7.26 -6.77 12.32
CA THR A 229 -7.49 -7.13 13.71
C THR A 229 -8.39 -8.36 13.77
N LEU A 230 -7.93 -9.43 14.43
CA LEU A 230 -8.66 -10.67 14.61
C LEU A 230 -9.56 -10.64 15.87
N PRO A 231 -10.64 -11.44 15.94
CA PRO A 231 -11.52 -11.50 17.10
C PRO A 231 -10.84 -11.95 18.41
N ASN A 232 -9.76 -12.71 18.31
CA ASN A 232 -8.95 -13.15 19.45
C ASN A 232 -7.99 -12.07 19.98
N GLY A 233 -7.98 -10.86 19.37
CA GLY A 233 -7.11 -9.74 19.70
C GLY A 233 -5.75 -9.77 19.03
N HIS A 234 -5.45 -10.78 18.22
CA HIS A 234 -4.24 -10.84 17.41
C HIS A 234 -4.34 -9.92 16.17
N HIS A 235 -3.20 -9.66 15.54
CA HIS A 235 -3.10 -8.84 14.34
C HIS A 235 -2.42 -9.63 13.23
N LEU A 236 -3.09 -9.62 12.08
CA LEU A 236 -2.66 -10.33 10.90
C LEU A 236 -2.05 -9.34 9.91
N CYS A 237 -0.75 -9.40 9.67
CA CYS A 237 -0.14 -8.77 8.52
C CYS A 237 -0.40 -9.61 7.29
N LEU A 238 -0.95 -8.99 6.24
CA LEU A 238 -1.31 -9.65 4.99
C LEU A 238 -0.90 -8.82 3.81
N THR A 239 -0.08 -9.41 2.94
CA THR A 239 0.30 -8.87 1.65
C THR A 239 -0.21 -9.79 0.55
N VAL A 240 -0.98 -9.25 -0.39
CA VAL A 240 -1.42 -9.95 -1.60
C VAL A 240 -1.10 -9.09 -2.81
N PHE A 241 -0.19 -9.56 -3.63
CA PHE A 241 0.17 -8.98 -4.91
C PHE A 241 -0.28 -9.90 -6.04
N ILE A 242 -0.94 -9.34 -7.06
CA ILE A 242 -1.32 -10.05 -8.29
C ILE A 242 -0.75 -9.25 -9.45
N MET A 243 0.12 -9.89 -10.23
CA MET A 243 0.77 -9.27 -11.39
C MET A 243 0.38 -10.00 -12.67
N ASP A 244 0.33 -9.24 -13.78
CA ASP A 244 0.14 -9.73 -15.14
C ASP A 244 -1.09 -10.61 -15.34
N SER A 245 -2.23 -10.15 -14.84
CA SER A 245 -3.49 -10.86 -14.93
C SER A 245 -4.34 -10.37 -16.13
N GLN A 246 -4.87 -11.30 -16.89
CA GLN A 246 -5.90 -11.05 -17.91
C GLN A 246 -7.32 -11.31 -17.40
N ALA A 247 -7.49 -11.74 -16.16
CA ALA A 247 -8.80 -11.90 -15.55
C ALA A 247 -9.46 -10.53 -15.30
N GLY A 248 -10.79 -10.49 -15.27
CA GLY A 248 -11.55 -9.29 -14.94
C GLY A 248 -11.27 -8.80 -13.51
N GLU A 249 -11.47 -7.49 -13.26
CA GLU A 249 -11.19 -6.86 -11.96
C GLU A 249 -11.87 -7.59 -10.80
N ALA A 250 -13.15 -7.94 -10.94
CA ALA A 250 -13.90 -8.67 -9.90
C ALA A 250 -13.26 -10.03 -9.55
N THR A 251 -12.63 -10.71 -10.51
CA THR A 251 -11.93 -11.98 -10.28
C THR A 251 -10.66 -11.75 -9.47
N ARG A 252 -9.87 -10.75 -9.83
CA ARG A 252 -8.64 -10.39 -9.11
C ARG A 252 -8.91 -9.92 -7.68
N GLU A 253 -9.87 -9.01 -7.52
CA GLU A 253 -10.27 -8.51 -6.19
C GLU A 253 -10.89 -9.60 -5.33
N GLY A 254 -11.73 -10.46 -5.94
CA GLY A 254 -12.31 -11.61 -5.26
C GLY A 254 -11.26 -12.64 -4.82
N ALA A 255 -10.17 -12.81 -5.54
CA ALA A 255 -9.05 -13.65 -5.10
C ALA A 255 -8.39 -13.07 -3.83
N ILE A 256 -8.10 -11.76 -3.81
CA ILE A 256 -7.56 -11.07 -2.62
C ILE A 256 -8.51 -11.23 -1.43
N ALA A 257 -9.81 -11.00 -1.63
CA ALA A 257 -10.81 -11.10 -0.57
C ALA A 257 -10.91 -12.51 0.02
N ARG A 258 -10.87 -13.54 -0.82
CA ARG A 258 -10.89 -14.95 -0.36
C ARG A 258 -9.63 -15.35 0.40
N VAL A 259 -8.44 -14.85 -0.03
CA VAL A 259 -7.19 -15.05 0.72
C VAL A 259 -7.33 -14.43 2.11
N ALA A 260 -7.80 -13.18 2.19
CA ALA A 260 -8.00 -12.49 3.46
C ALA A 260 -9.00 -13.22 4.37
N GLN A 261 -10.13 -13.68 3.82
CA GLN A 261 -11.15 -14.43 4.57
C GLN A 261 -10.57 -15.74 5.11
N LEU A 262 -9.90 -16.54 4.28
CA LEU A 262 -9.34 -17.81 4.70
C LEU A 262 -8.27 -17.63 5.78
N ALA A 263 -7.40 -16.62 5.64
CA ALA A 263 -6.41 -16.27 6.65
C ALA A 263 -7.07 -15.83 7.97
N TYR A 264 -8.06 -14.95 7.89
CA TYR A 264 -8.83 -14.48 9.04
C TYR A 264 -9.50 -15.64 9.80
N ASP A 265 -10.22 -16.53 9.09
CA ASP A 265 -10.92 -17.66 9.70
C ASP A 265 -9.94 -18.64 10.34
N THR A 266 -8.82 -18.95 9.65
CA THR A 266 -7.82 -19.91 10.14
C THR A 266 -7.09 -19.39 11.38
N MET A 267 -6.70 -18.10 11.38
CA MET A 267 -5.93 -17.51 12.47
C MET A 267 -6.81 -17.07 13.65
N SER A 268 -8.12 -16.80 13.42
CA SER A 268 -9.10 -16.54 14.48
C SER A 268 -9.46 -17.80 15.27
N ALA A 269 -9.45 -18.96 14.62
CA ALA A 269 -9.76 -20.24 15.25
C ALA A 269 -8.64 -20.78 16.15
N GLY A 270 -7.57 -20.03 16.36
CA GLY A 270 -6.33 -20.43 17.02
C GLY A 270 -6.51 -21.22 18.30
N LYS A 271 -6.18 -22.50 18.23
CA LYS A 271 -5.88 -23.38 19.37
C LYS A 271 -4.39 -23.63 19.40
#